data_a392a36a4ae02dea3934748fc8634a47
#
_entry.id   a392a36a4ae02dea3934748fc8634a47
#
_cell.length_a   1.000
_cell.length_b   1.000
_cell.length_c   1.000
_cell.angle_alpha   90.00
_cell.angle_beta   90.00
_cell.angle_gamma   90.00
#
_symmetry.space_group_name_H-M   'P 1'
#
loop_
_entity.id
_entity.type
_entity.pdbx_description
1 polymer ?
#
loop_
_entity_poly.entity_id
_entity_poly.type
_entity_poly.pdbx_seq_one_letter_code
_entity_poly.pdbx_strand_id
1 'polypeptide(L)'
;MLDPVRSKPELAVLRNLPHAELVLRFKTGVENFDPRVLTLTDAQLDTAFRPDSGVGRWPCRVLLGHLADAEMLWNHRARRAVGEERPVFALWDENAFIDANIYGTPETGPLHPAGAFVAVVHSQRLWMAGWLGTLTERQWQRAGLHPERGAISVRRIIEITTWHLEHHAWYLNAKVARLTG
;
A
#
# COMPACT_ATOMS: atom_id res chain seq x y z
N MET A 1 -8.51 18.33 -8.81
CA MET A 1 -9.30 17.42 -7.97
C MET A 1 -9.43 16.13 -8.78
N LEU A 2 -8.68 15.08 -8.43
CA LEU A 2 -8.77 13.81 -9.14
C LEU A 2 -10.11 13.18 -8.78
N ASP A 3 -10.88 12.82 -9.80
CA ASP A 3 -12.17 12.13 -9.66
C ASP A 3 -11.94 10.85 -8.85
N PRO A 4 -12.65 10.58 -7.74
CA PRO A 4 -12.46 9.38 -6.96
C PRO A 4 -12.62 8.18 -7.87
N VAL A 5 -11.66 7.27 -7.85
CA VAL A 5 -11.52 6.10 -8.73
C VAL A 5 -12.87 5.39 -8.88
N ARG A 6 -13.59 5.67 -9.97
CA ARG A 6 -14.93 5.09 -10.26
C ARG A 6 -14.87 3.61 -10.59
N SER A 7 -13.71 3.09 -10.95
CA SER A 7 -13.50 1.68 -11.26
C SER A 7 -12.37 1.09 -10.42
N LYS A 8 -12.49 -0.19 -10.09
CA LYS A 8 -11.44 -0.92 -9.36
C LYS A 8 -10.15 -0.91 -10.18
N PRO A 9 -9.00 -0.52 -9.59
CA PRO A 9 -7.73 -0.43 -10.31
C PRO A 9 -7.25 -1.79 -10.83
N GLU A 10 -6.72 -1.78 -12.05
CA GLU A 10 -6.15 -2.96 -12.69
C GLU A 10 -4.62 -2.84 -12.78
N LEU A 11 -3.91 -3.87 -12.32
CA LEU A 11 -2.45 -3.93 -12.37
C LEU A 11 -1.90 -3.86 -13.82
N ALA A 12 -2.67 -4.35 -14.78
CA ALA A 12 -2.27 -4.36 -16.18
C ALA A 12 -2.01 -2.96 -16.75
N VAL A 13 -2.74 -1.96 -16.28
CA VAL A 13 -2.60 -0.56 -16.73
C VAL A 13 -1.21 0.00 -16.43
N LEU A 14 -0.55 -0.47 -15.37
CA LEU A 14 0.77 0.04 -14.96
C LEU A 14 1.93 -0.51 -15.79
N ARG A 15 1.76 -1.65 -16.47
CA ARG A 15 2.84 -2.37 -17.15
C ARG A 15 3.52 -1.56 -18.25
N ASN A 16 2.75 -0.74 -18.94
CA ASN A 16 3.23 0.00 -20.12
C ASN A 16 3.52 1.48 -19.85
N LEU A 17 3.40 1.92 -18.59
CA LEU A 17 3.71 3.30 -18.24
C LEU A 17 5.22 3.56 -18.38
N PRO A 18 5.65 4.71 -18.91
CA PRO A 18 7.03 5.18 -18.77
C PRO A 18 7.45 5.21 -17.30
N HIS A 19 8.74 5.02 -17.00
CA HIS A 19 9.22 5.03 -15.60
C HIS A 19 8.83 6.31 -14.87
N ALA A 20 8.96 7.47 -15.52
CA ALA A 20 8.61 8.76 -14.90
C ALA A 20 7.13 8.86 -14.50
N GLU A 21 6.23 8.35 -15.34
CA GLU A 21 4.79 8.33 -15.05
C GLU A 21 4.46 7.33 -13.93
N LEU A 22 5.09 6.14 -13.93
CA LEU A 22 4.93 5.17 -12.86
C LEU A 22 5.41 5.74 -11.53
N VAL A 23 6.58 6.40 -11.51
CA VAL A 23 7.14 7.03 -10.30
C VAL A 23 6.24 8.17 -9.80
N LEU A 24 5.70 8.99 -10.70
CA LEU A 24 4.76 10.04 -10.33
C LEU A 24 3.51 9.44 -9.69
N ARG A 25 2.90 8.43 -10.32
CA ARG A 25 1.71 7.76 -9.82
C ARG A 25 1.96 7.04 -8.48
N PHE A 26 3.12 6.40 -8.34
CA PHE A 26 3.56 5.84 -7.06
C PHE A 26 3.66 6.93 -5.99
N LYS A 27 4.35 8.05 -6.28
CA LYS A 27 4.58 9.15 -5.35
C LYS A 27 3.29 9.76 -4.82
N THR A 28 2.31 9.99 -5.71
CA THR A 28 1.04 10.65 -5.39
C THR A 28 -0.04 9.69 -4.88
N GLY A 29 0.30 8.42 -4.65
CA GLY A 29 -0.66 7.39 -4.29
C GLY A 29 -1.57 7.73 -3.11
N VAL A 30 -1.05 8.43 -2.07
CA VAL A 30 -1.83 8.84 -0.88
C VAL A 30 -2.97 9.80 -1.23
N GLU A 31 -2.84 10.55 -2.33
CA GLU A 31 -3.90 11.46 -2.82
C GLU A 31 -5.16 10.70 -3.27
N ASN A 32 -5.06 9.38 -3.45
CA ASN A 32 -6.23 8.53 -3.71
C ASN A 32 -7.08 8.25 -2.47
N PHE A 33 -6.61 8.55 -1.27
CA PHE A 33 -7.39 8.35 -0.05
C PHE A 33 -8.43 9.45 0.10
N ASP A 34 -9.66 9.09 0.47
CA ASP A 34 -10.66 10.04 0.90
C ASP A 34 -10.16 10.74 2.18
N PRO A 35 -9.97 12.07 2.17
CA PRO A 35 -9.38 12.78 3.31
C PRO A 35 -10.24 12.66 4.60
N ARG A 36 -11.53 12.35 4.49
CA ARG A 36 -12.41 12.11 5.63
C ARG A 36 -11.96 10.94 6.49
N VAL A 37 -11.14 10.03 5.98
CA VAL A 37 -10.54 8.94 6.78
C VAL A 37 -9.77 9.46 8.00
N LEU A 38 -9.16 10.65 7.89
CA LEU A 38 -8.41 11.29 8.97
C LEU A 38 -9.30 11.92 10.06
N THR A 39 -10.59 12.06 9.79
CA THR A 39 -11.58 12.64 10.73
C THR A 39 -12.53 11.60 11.32
N LEU A 40 -12.38 10.33 10.92
CA LEU A 40 -13.16 9.24 11.52
C LEU A 40 -12.83 9.08 13.00
N THR A 41 -13.84 8.83 13.81
CA THR A 41 -13.67 8.43 15.21
C THR A 41 -13.04 7.04 15.31
N ASP A 42 -12.45 6.70 16.45
CA ASP A 42 -11.90 5.36 16.69
C ASP A 42 -12.96 4.26 16.45
N ALA A 43 -14.19 4.47 16.92
CA ALA A 43 -15.29 3.53 16.69
C ALA A 43 -15.58 3.33 15.19
N GLN A 44 -15.51 4.39 14.39
CA GLN A 44 -15.68 4.30 12.94
C GLN A 44 -14.49 3.61 12.28
N LEU A 45 -13.24 3.94 12.70
CA LEU A 45 -12.03 3.31 12.18
C LEU A 45 -11.99 1.80 12.41
N ASP A 46 -12.56 1.34 13.52
CA ASP A 46 -12.58 -0.06 13.94
C ASP A 46 -13.88 -0.81 13.57
N THR A 47 -14.79 -0.14 12.85
CA THR A 47 -16.00 -0.78 12.36
C THR A 47 -15.67 -1.91 11.37
N ALA A 48 -16.02 -3.14 11.75
CA ALA A 48 -15.94 -4.31 10.88
C ALA A 48 -17.12 -4.32 9.90
N PHE A 49 -16.85 -4.72 8.67
CA PHE A 49 -17.86 -4.83 7.63
C PHE A 49 -18.24 -6.29 7.40
N ARG A 50 -19.51 -6.54 7.07
CA ARG A 50 -19.97 -7.89 6.72
C ARG A 50 -19.30 -8.35 5.42
N PRO A 51 -19.04 -9.66 5.25
CA PRO A 51 -18.43 -10.20 4.02
C PRO A 51 -19.18 -9.82 2.74
N ASP A 52 -20.50 -9.76 2.80
CA ASP A 52 -21.40 -9.43 1.68
C ASP A 52 -21.52 -7.92 1.41
N SER A 53 -20.84 -7.09 2.18
CA SER A 53 -20.91 -5.63 2.05
C SER A 53 -20.29 -5.08 0.75
N GLY A 54 -19.47 -5.86 0.05
CA GLY A 54 -18.79 -5.42 -1.17
C GLY A 54 -17.59 -4.47 -0.95
N VAL A 55 -17.27 -4.13 0.32
CA VAL A 55 -16.13 -3.26 0.68
C VAL A 55 -15.00 -3.99 1.39
N GLY A 56 -15.07 -5.32 1.46
CA GLY A 56 -14.14 -6.14 2.23
C GLY A 56 -14.34 -6.02 3.74
N ARG A 57 -13.94 -7.06 4.47
CA ARG A 57 -14.23 -7.21 5.90
C ARG A 57 -13.35 -6.37 6.85
N TRP A 58 -12.15 -6.01 6.43
CA TRP A 58 -11.19 -5.32 7.30
C TRP A 58 -11.69 -3.92 7.71
N PRO A 59 -11.56 -3.53 8.97
CA PRO A 59 -11.75 -2.15 9.40
C PRO A 59 -10.79 -1.18 8.69
N CYS A 60 -11.12 0.12 8.69
CA CYS A 60 -10.26 1.13 8.07
C CYS A 60 -8.87 1.18 8.71
N ARG A 61 -8.77 1.04 10.04
CA ARG A 61 -7.49 1.02 10.78
C ARG A 61 -6.61 -0.14 10.33
N VAL A 62 -7.15 -1.35 10.26
CA VAL A 62 -6.43 -2.54 9.81
C VAL A 62 -5.93 -2.36 8.37
N LEU A 63 -6.77 -1.82 7.49
CA LEU A 63 -6.41 -1.57 6.10
C LEU A 63 -5.26 -0.58 5.97
N LEU A 64 -5.28 0.52 6.73
CA LEU A 64 -4.23 1.53 6.73
C LEU A 64 -2.92 0.99 7.32
N GLY A 65 -2.99 0.22 8.41
CA GLY A 65 -1.82 -0.44 9.01
C GLY A 65 -1.18 -1.44 8.05
N HIS A 66 -2.00 -2.28 7.41
CA HIS A 66 -1.54 -3.20 6.36
C HIS A 66 -0.83 -2.46 5.21
N LEU A 67 -1.35 -1.32 4.77
CA LEU A 67 -0.70 -0.51 3.75
C LEU A 67 0.65 0.04 4.21
N ALA A 68 0.76 0.48 5.46
CA ALA A 68 2.02 0.98 6.01
C ALA A 68 3.09 -0.11 6.04
N ASP A 69 2.76 -1.31 6.51
CA ASP A 69 3.68 -2.46 6.53
C ASP A 69 4.06 -2.90 5.11
N ALA A 70 3.10 -2.95 4.20
CA ALA A 70 3.34 -3.29 2.80
C ALA A 70 4.30 -2.31 2.13
N GLU A 71 4.17 -1.00 2.38
CA GLU A 71 5.09 0.01 1.84
C GLU A 71 6.52 -0.20 2.36
N MET A 72 6.70 -0.42 3.65
CA MET A 72 8.02 -0.68 4.23
C MET A 72 8.66 -1.92 3.63
N LEU A 73 7.91 -3.00 3.53
CA LEU A 73 8.39 -4.28 3.02
C LEU A 73 8.79 -4.21 1.54
N TRP A 74 7.89 -3.73 0.68
CA TRP A 74 8.12 -3.70 -0.76
C TRP A 74 9.20 -2.68 -1.14
N ASN A 75 9.25 -1.53 -0.49
CA ASN A 75 10.30 -0.54 -0.69
C ASN A 75 11.68 -1.08 -0.29
N HIS A 76 11.77 -1.80 0.82
CA HIS A 76 13.00 -2.47 1.22
C HIS A 76 13.43 -3.53 0.20
N ARG A 77 12.48 -4.35 -0.31
CA ARG A 77 12.77 -5.33 -1.37
C ARG A 77 13.31 -4.69 -2.65
N ALA A 78 12.72 -3.55 -3.08
CA ALA A 78 13.21 -2.82 -4.25
C ALA A 78 14.66 -2.33 -4.06
N ARG A 79 14.97 -1.79 -2.88
CA ARG A 79 16.33 -1.34 -2.55
C ARG A 79 17.32 -2.50 -2.48
N ARG A 80 16.95 -3.63 -1.88
CA ARG A 80 17.76 -4.85 -1.85
C ARG A 80 18.06 -5.37 -3.26
N ALA A 81 17.08 -5.35 -4.16
CA ALA A 81 17.28 -5.77 -5.55
C ALA A 81 18.38 -4.97 -6.26
N VAL A 82 18.55 -3.68 -5.91
CA VAL A 82 19.62 -2.83 -6.46
C VAL A 82 20.93 -2.97 -5.69
N GLY A 83 20.87 -3.00 -4.36
CA GLY A 83 22.03 -2.91 -3.48
C GLY A 83 22.74 -4.24 -3.21
N GLU A 84 22.04 -5.36 -3.35
CA GLU A 84 22.59 -6.69 -3.02
C GLU A 84 22.79 -7.54 -4.28
N GLU A 85 23.65 -8.54 -4.17
CA GLU A 85 23.82 -9.54 -5.20
C GLU A 85 22.85 -10.72 -4.93
N ARG A 86 21.93 -10.97 -5.89
CA ARG A 86 20.94 -12.05 -5.82
C ARG A 86 20.14 -12.13 -4.50
N PRO A 87 19.52 -11.05 -4.03
CA PRO A 87 18.79 -11.08 -2.77
C PRO A 87 17.63 -12.07 -2.82
N VAL A 88 17.44 -12.81 -1.74
CA VAL A 88 16.25 -13.62 -1.50
C VAL A 88 15.34 -12.83 -0.54
N PHE A 89 14.09 -12.65 -0.92
CA PHE A 89 13.13 -11.88 -0.13
C PHE A 89 12.48 -12.78 0.93
N ALA A 90 12.38 -12.26 2.15
CA ALA A 90 11.57 -12.91 3.17
C ALA A 90 10.08 -12.89 2.80
N LEU A 91 9.37 -13.97 3.12
CA LEU A 91 7.91 -13.97 3.08
C LEU A 91 7.35 -13.06 4.16
N TRP A 92 6.16 -12.57 3.93
CA TRP A 92 5.36 -11.84 4.90
C TRP A 92 3.94 -12.37 4.84
N ASP A 93 3.47 -12.83 5.99
CA ASP A 93 2.11 -13.30 6.16
C ASP A 93 1.27 -12.17 6.75
N GLU A 94 0.58 -11.43 5.89
CA GLU A 94 -0.30 -10.34 6.29
C GLU A 94 -1.48 -10.80 7.13
N ASN A 95 -1.95 -12.05 6.94
CA ASN A 95 -3.05 -12.59 7.75
C ASN A 95 -2.58 -12.86 9.19
N ALA A 96 -1.37 -13.36 9.39
CA ALA A 96 -0.81 -13.53 10.73
C ALA A 96 -0.71 -12.19 11.49
N PHE A 97 -0.36 -11.10 10.81
CA PHE A 97 -0.34 -9.75 11.41
C PHE A 97 -1.75 -9.29 11.82
N ILE A 98 -2.75 -9.54 10.98
CA ILE A 98 -4.14 -9.20 11.27
C ILE A 98 -4.66 -10.04 12.43
N ASP A 99 -4.42 -11.35 12.42
CA ASP A 99 -4.88 -12.28 13.44
C ASP A 99 -4.20 -12.02 14.82
N ALA A 100 -2.96 -11.51 14.80
CA ALA A 100 -2.24 -11.07 15.99
C ALA A 100 -2.63 -9.65 16.46
N ASN A 101 -3.59 -8.99 15.81
CA ASN A 101 -4.05 -7.62 16.12
C ASN A 101 -2.91 -6.58 16.16
N ILE A 102 -1.90 -6.72 15.29
CA ILE A 102 -0.72 -5.81 15.25
C ILE A 102 -1.15 -4.35 15.03
N TYR A 103 -2.27 -4.11 14.37
CA TYR A 103 -2.76 -2.76 14.07
C TYR A 103 -3.63 -2.15 15.18
N GLY A 104 -3.86 -2.91 16.26
CA GLY A 104 -4.66 -2.51 17.41
C GLY A 104 -6.16 -2.69 17.18
N THR A 105 -6.83 -3.05 18.24
CA THR A 105 -8.30 -3.02 18.36
C THR A 105 -8.69 -2.36 19.68
N PRO A 106 -9.95 -1.91 19.86
CA PRO A 106 -10.40 -1.34 21.12
C PRO A 106 -10.17 -2.26 22.33
N GLU A 107 -10.15 -3.58 22.11
CA GLU A 107 -10.01 -4.58 23.15
C GLU A 107 -8.55 -4.91 23.51
N THR A 108 -7.60 -4.68 22.61
CA THR A 108 -6.23 -5.24 22.75
C THR A 108 -5.16 -4.23 23.08
N GLY A 109 -5.45 -2.94 23.14
CA GLY A 109 -4.42 -1.98 23.55
C GLY A 109 -4.51 -0.61 22.89
N PRO A 110 -3.44 0.19 22.95
CA PRO A 110 -3.49 1.55 22.44
C PRO A 110 -3.79 1.55 20.94
N LEU A 111 -4.80 2.32 20.56
CA LEU A 111 -5.21 2.47 19.17
C LEU A 111 -4.15 3.28 18.41
N HIS A 112 -3.69 2.74 17.29
CA HIS A 112 -2.77 3.45 16.43
C HIS A 112 -3.51 4.52 15.63
N PRO A 113 -3.06 5.80 15.66
CA PRO A 113 -3.73 6.86 14.92
C PRO A 113 -3.69 6.61 13.41
N ALA A 114 -4.83 6.73 12.73
CA ALA A 114 -4.91 6.58 11.27
C ALA A 114 -3.92 7.49 10.54
N GLY A 115 -3.75 8.73 11.03
CA GLY A 115 -2.79 9.68 10.48
C GLY A 115 -1.34 9.20 10.53
N ALA A 116 -0.95 8.37 11.52
CA ALA A 116 0.40 7.81 11.60
C ALA A 116 0.66 6.82 10.47
N PHE A 117 -0.28 5.94 10.17
CA PHE A 117 -0.17 5.01 9.03
C PHE A 117 -0.10 5.75 7.69
N VAL A 118 -0.96 6.75 7.49
CA VAL A 118 -0.94 7.60 6.28
C VAL A 118 0.40 8.33 6.15
N ALA A 119 0.95 8.85 7.25
CA ALA A 119 2.25 9.53 7.26
C ALA A 119 3.40 8.57 6.89
N VAL A 120 3.39 7.32 7.38
CA VAL A 120 4.37 6.29 7.00
C VAL A 120 4.30 6.03 5.50
N VAL A 121 3.11 5.76 4.95
CA VAL A 121 2.92 5.52 3.51
C VAL A 121 3.41 6.70 2.70
N HIS A 122 3.00 7.93 3.07
CA HIS A 122 3.39 9.15 2.36
C HIS A 122 4.90 9.38 2.37
N SER A 123 5.54 9.29 3.54
CA SER A 123 6.97 9.52 3.71
C SER A 123 7.80 8.48 2.95
N GLN A 124 7.40 7.22 3.00
CA GLN A 124 8.04 6.13 2.25
C GLN A 124 7.97 6.39 0.75
N ARG A 125 6.82 6.80 0.22
CA ARG A 125 6.64 7.06 -1.20
C ARG A 125 7.40 8.29 -1.68
N LEU A 126 7.43 9.37 -0.90
CA LEU A 126 8.24 10.55 -1.22
C LEU A 126 9.72 10.21 -1.31
N TRP A 127 10.24 9.53 -0.27
CA TRP A 127 11.63 9.12 -0.22
C TRP A 127 12.01 8.19 -1.38
N MET A 128 11.21 7.16 -1.59
CA MET A 128 11.44 6.19 -2.65
C MET A 128 11.34 6.80 -4.04
N ALA A 129 10.39 7.69 -4.29
CA ALA A 129 10.24 8.34 -5.59
C ALA A 129 11.48 9.17 -5.96
N GLY A 130 12.09 9.87 -5.00
CA GLY A 130 13.35 10.57 -5.20
C GLY A 130 14.47 9.62 -5.63
N TRP A 131 14.61 8.47 -4.94
CA TRP A 131 15.60 7.46 -5.27
C TRP A 131 15.31 6.78 -6.62
N LEU A 132 14.05 6.40 -6.90
CA LEU A 132 13.65 5.76 -8.16
C LEU A 132 13.95 6.64 -9.37
N GLY A 133 13.84 7.97 -9.23
CA GLY A 133 14.19 8.93 -10.27
C GLY A 133 15.68 8.97 -10.64
N THR A 134 16.55 8.39 -9.80
CA THR A 134 18.01 8.31 -10.07
C THR A 134 18.44 7.00 -10.71
N LEU A 135 17.55 6.02 -10.83
CA LEU A 135 17.90 4.68 -11.32
C LEU A 135 18.12 4.66 -12.83
N THR A 136 19.19 4.00 -13.24
CA THR A 136 19.44 3.65 -14.65
C THR A 136 18.51 2.53 -15.11
N GLU A 137 18.32 2.37 -16.42
CA GLU A 137 17.51 1.28 -16.98
C GLU A 137 17.98 -0.10 -16.48
N ARG A 138 19.29 -0.31 -16.41
CA ARG A 138 19.86 -1.55 -15.86
C ARG A 138 19.46 -1.80 -14.40
N GLN A 139 19.37 -0.76 -13.59
CA GLN A 139 18.95 -0.88 -12.18
C GLN A 139 17.45 -1.16 -12.05
N TRP A 140 16.62 -0.61 -12.91
CA TRP A 140 15.19 -0.94 -13.00
C TRP A 140 14.93 -2.42 -13.29
N GLN A 141 15.84 -3.08 -14.03
CA GLN A 141 15.74 -4.50 -14.38
C GLN A 141 16.38 -5.42 -13.32
N ARG A 142 17.11 -4.89 -12.34
CA ARG A 142 17.63 -5.71 -11.25
C ARG A 142 16.50 -6.36 -10.47
N ALA A 143 16.71 -7.62 -10.05
CA ALA A 143 15.68 -8.43 -9.44
C ALA A 143 16.17 -9.12 -8.17
N GLY A 144 15.25 -9.44 -7.27
CA GLY A 144 15.46 -10.39 -6.19
C GLY A 144 14.53 -11.59 -6.33
N LEU A 145 14.84 -12.68 -5.65
CA LEU A 145 14.07 -13.91 -5.67
C LEU A 145 12.99 -13.88 -4.59
N HIS A 146 11.72 -13.87 -5.00
CA HIS A 146 10.60 -14.08 -4.09
C HIS A 146 10.29 -15.58 -4.06
N PRO A 147 10.20 -16.23 -2.88
CA PRO A 147 10.05 -17.69 -2.79
C PRO A 147 8.85 -18.26 -3.55
N GLU A 148 7.74 -17.53 -3.57
CA GLU A 148 6.49 -17.98 -4.23
C GLU A 148 6.30 -17.44 -5.66
N ARG A 149 6.92 -16.28 -5.98
CA ARG A 149 6.67 -15.55 -7.25
C ARG A 149 7.85 -15.60 -8.21
N GLY A 150 8.96 -16.22 -7.80
CA GLY A 150 10.19 -16.23 -8.59
C GLY A 150 10.92 -14.89 -8.61
N ALA A 151 11.67 -14.62 -9.65
CA ALA A 151 12.41 -13.37 -9.79
C ALA A 151 11.46 -12.18 -10.01
N ILE A 152 11.60 -11.14 -9.20
CA ILE A 152 10.80 -9.92 -9.30
C ILE A 152 11.74 -8.73 -9.46
N SER A 153 11.63 -8.00 -10.59
CA SER A 153 12.43 -6.81 -10.84
C SER A 153 11.97 -5.61 -10.02
N VAL A 154 12.85 -4.60 -9.87
CA VAL A 154 12.50 -3.31 -9.27
C VAL A 154 11.27 -2.72 -9.97
N ARG A 155 11.26 -2.72 -11.30
CA ARG A 155 10.10 -2.26 -12.09
C ARG A 155 8.83 -2.94 -11.63
N ARG A 156 8.85 -4.27 -11.54
CA ARG A 156 7.68 -5.06 -11.15
C ARG A 156 7.25 -4.80 -9.70
N ILE A 157 8.20 -4.60 -8.80
CA ILE A 157 7.92 -4.23 -7.41
C ILE A 157 7.13 -2.91 -7.37
N ILE A 158 7.57 -1.88 -8.09
CA ILE A 158 6.91 -0.57 -8.07
C ILE A 158 5.53 -0.62 -8.73
N GLU A 159 5.34 -1.40 -9.80
CA GLU A 159 4.01 -1.66 -10.37
C GLU A 159 3.06 -2.28 -9.34
N ILE A 160 3.51 -3.34 -8.65
CA ILE A 160 2.71 -4.03 -7.63
C ILE A 160 2.37 -3.07 -6.48
N THR A 161 3.35 -2.34 -5.95
CA THR A 161 3.15 -1.44 -4.81
C THR A 161 2.23 -0.27 -5.17
N THR A 162 2.34 0.26 -6.39
CA THR A 162 1.44 1.31 -6.88
C THR A 162 0.02 0.81 -6.96
N TRP A 163 -0.20 -0.31 -7.65
CA TRP A 163 -1.51 -0.94 -7.75
C TRP A 163 -2.08 -1.33 -6.39
N HIS A 164 -1.26 -1.88 -5.50
CA HIS A 164 -1.68 -2.35 -4.19
C HIS A 164 -2.31 -1.23 -3.36
N LEU A 165 -1.66 -0.06 -3.31
CA LEU A 165 -2.23 1.09 -2.62
C LEU A 165 -3.53 1.56 -3.28
N GLU A 166 -3.56 1.71 -4.60
CA GLU A 166 -4.76 2.15 -5.31
C GLU A 166 -5.93 1.17 -5.12
N HIS A 167 -5.64 -0.14 -5.15
CA HIS A 167 -6.62 -1.18 -4.90
C HIS A 167 -7.23 -1.07 -3.50
N HIS A 168 -6.39 -0.87 -2.49
CA HIS A 168 -6.87 -0.70 -1.11
C HIS A 168 -7.50 0.67 -0.87
N ALA A 169 -7.05 1.73 -1.54
CA ALA A 169 -7.70 3.04 -1.51
C ALA A 169 -9.14 2.97 -2.03
N TRP A 170 -9.38 2.18 -3.08
CA TRP A 170 -10.73 1.96 -3.59
C TRP A 170 -11.67 1.38 -2.53
N TYR A 171 -11.22 0.36 -1.77
CA TYR A 171 -12.00 -0.21 -0.68
C TYR A 171 -12.11 0.76 0.52
N LEU A 172 -11.03 1.46 0.86
CA LEU A 172 -11.01 2.43 1.95
C LEU A 172 -12.03 3.54 1.72
N ASN A 173 -12.04 4.12 0.52
CA ASN A 173 -12.97 5.20 0.16
C ASN A 173 -14.43 4.75 0.21
N ALA A 174 -14.71 3.54 -0.26
CA ALA A 174 -16.05 2.95 -0.17
C ALA A 174 -16.50 2.73 1.29
N LYS A 175 -15.56 2.39 2.21
CA LYS A 175 -15.84 2.30 3.65
C LYS A 175 -16.10 3.67 4.26
N VAL A 176 -15.22 4.65 3.98
CA VAL A 176 -15.36 6.03 4.46
C VAL A 176 -16.72 6.61 4.06
N ALA A 177 -17.12 6.44 2.80
CA ALA A 177 -18.42 6.91 2.32
C ALA A 177 -19.60 6.33 3.11
N ARG A 178 -19.50 5.04 3.53
CA ARG A 178 -20.56 4.41 4.35
C ARG A 178 -20.57 4.84 5.81
N LEU A 179 -19.40 5.23 6.33
CA LEU A 179 -19.26 5.63 7.73
C LEU A 179 -19.60 7.09 7.95
N THR A 180 -19.59 7.89 6.89
CA THR A 180 -19.82 9.35 6.95
C THR A 180 -21.16 9.78 6.35
N GLY A 181 -21.93 8.88 5.74
CA GLY A 181 -23.25 9.14 5.16
C GLY A 181 -23.15 9.76 3.79
#